data_5aa6b911cdb919156d8437a8651ac76e
#
_entry.id   5aa6b911cdb919156d8437a8651ac76e
#
_cell.length_a   1.000
_cell.length_b   1.000
_cell.length_c   1.000
_cell.angle_alpha   90.00
_cell.angle_beta   90.00
_cell.angle_gamma   90.00
#
_symmetry.space_group_name_H-M   'P 1'
#
loop_
_entity.id
_entity.type
_entity.pdbx_description
1 polymer ?
#
loop_
_entity_poly.entity_id
_entity_poly.type
_entity_poly.pdbx_seq_one_letter_code
_entity_poly.pdbx_strand_id
1 'polypeptide(L)'
;IVYSASGVPINASATSSPASSDIYDKTQQQSQNNSSHQKILIVEDNDELREYLRRTLSEQYNIQVCSNGKEALTIVKEYMPNLVISDIMMPEMRGDELCHILKNDIETSHIPIILLTALNTDKNIIEGLQSGADEYIVKPFNIGILKATISNLLANRALLRNKYASL
;
A
#
# COMPACT_ATOMS: atom_id res chain seq x y z
N ILE A 1 -13.08 47.97 -52.72
CA ILE A 1 -12.38 49.22 -53.08
C ILE A 1 -11.69 49.75 -51.85
N VAL A 2 -10.46 49.61 -51.85
CA VAL A 2 -9.38 50.58 -51.84
C VAL A 2 -8.76 50.90 -50.48
N TYR A 3 -7.57 50.48 -50.32
CA TYR A 3 -6.19 51.00 -50.16
C TYR A 3 -5.81 51.36 -48.71
N SER A 4 -4.76 50.75 -48.26
CA SER A 4 -3.34 51.10 -48.33
C SER A 4 -3.04 52.33 -47.42
N ALA A 5 -2.01 52.38 -46.68
CA ALA A 5 -0.62 52.26 -47.00
C ALA A 5 0.22 52.22 -45.69
N SER A 6 1.23 51.44 -45.83
CA SER A 6 2.65 51.75 -45.58
C SER A 6 3.11 52.30 -44.26
N GLY A 7 3.97 51.56 -43.70
CA GLY A 7 5.30 51.98 -43.40
C GLY A 7 6.00 51.17 -42.34
N VAL A 8 6.78 50.27 -42.77
CA VAL A 8 8.18 49.91 -42.49
C VAL A 8 8.73 50.01 -41.05
N PRO A 9 9.76 49.30 -40.72
CA PRO A 9 9.90 48.39 -39.58
C PRO A 9 10.81 49.03 -38.50
N ILE A 10 10.61 48.64 -37.30
CA ILE A 10 11.63 48.76 -36.25
C ILE A 10 11.82 47.45 -35.52
N ASN A 11 12.99 47.01 -35.73
CA ASN A 11 13.72 46.04 -34.98
C ASN A 11 13.72 46.40 -33.47
N ALA A 12 13.33 45.49 -32.62
CA ALA A 12 13.79 45.49 -31.25
C ALA A 12 13.73 44.07 -30.69
N SER A 13 14.88 43.53 -30.66
CA SER A 13 15.45 42.45 -29.85
C SER A 13 14.54 41.80 -28.83
N ALA A 14 14.47 40.50 -29.02
CA ALA A 14 14.02 39.49 -28.10
C ALA A 14 14.79 39.51 -26.79
N THR A 15 14.08 39.37 -25.71
CA THR A 15 14.56 38.61 -24.56
C THR A 15 13.53 37.57 -24.21
N SER A 16 13.83 36.39 -24.62
CA SER A 16 13.17 35.16 -24.22
C SER A 16 13.46 34.88 -22.76
N SER A 17 12.45 34.79 -21.95
CA SER A 17 12.54 34.09 -20.67
C SER A 17 11.91 32.71 -20.83
N PRO A 18 12.63 31.63 -20.56
CA PRO A 18 12.04 30.32 -20.43
C PRO A 18 11.76 30.09 -18.96
N ALA A 19 10.54 29.92 -18.59
CA ALA A 19 10.23 29.29 -17.32
C ALA A 19 8.77 28.92 -17.23
N SER A 20 8.52 27.66 -17.13
CA SER A 20 7.54 27.09 -16.22
C SER A 20 6.97 25.74 -16.66
N SER A 21 7.77 24.94 -17.33
CA SER A 21 7.39 23.53 -17.60
C SER A 21 8.15 22.48 -16.80
N ASP A 22 9.14 22.86 -16.01
CA ASP A 22 10.03 21.87 -15.35
C ASP A 22 9.68 21.55 -13.90
N ILE A 23 8.66 22.18 -13.32
CA ILE A 23 8.33 21.97 -11.90
C ILE A 23 7.30 20.86 -11.67
N TYR A 24 6.48 20.53 -12.67
CA TYR A 24 5.44 19.51 -12.52
C TYR A 24 5.90 18.07 -12.74
N ASP A 25 7.03 17.88 -13.41
CA ASP A 25 7.51 16.54 -13.80
C ASP A 25 8.32 15.85 -12.67
N LYS A 26 8.88 16.63 -11.74
CA LYS A 26 9.68 16.06 -10.64
C LYS A 26 8.85 15.53 -9.46
N THR A 27 7.58 15.94 -9.33
CA THR A 27 6.74 15.51 -8.22
C THR A 27 6.06 14.18 -8.49
N GLN A 28 5.87 13.80 -9.76
CA GLN A 28 5.27 12.52 -10.12
C GLN A 28 6.27 11.37 -10.14
N GLN A 29 7.56 11.64 -10.39
CA GLN A 29 8.59 10.60 -10.38
C GLN A 29 9.02 10.17 -8.98
N GLN A 30 8.85 11.01 -7.96
CA GLN A 30 9.17 10.63 -6.59
C GLN A 30 8.10 9.75 -5.92
N SER A 31 6.86 9.79 -6.39
CA SER A 31 5.79 8.94 -5.84
C SER A 31 5.82 7.51 -6.36
N GLN A 32 6.38 7.27 -7.55
CA GLN A 32 6.47 5.93 -8.14
C GLN A 32 7.67 5.13 -7.66
N ASN A 33 8.75 5.79 -7.22
CA ASN A 33 9.95 5.10 -6.76
C ASN A 33 9.89 4.59 -5.30
N ASN A 34 8.96 5.09 -4.48
CA ASN A 34 8.82 4.63 -3.10
C ASN A 34 7.96 3.37 -2.96
N SER A 35 7.09 3.08 -3.93
CA SER A 35 6.21 1.91 -3.89
C SER A 35 6.96 0.60 -4.20
N SER A 36 7.96 0.64 -5.07
CA SER A 36 8.71 -0.54 -5.52
C SER A 36 9.61 -1.17 -4.44
N HIS A 37 9.78 -0.49 -3.31
CA HIS A 37 10.62 -0.97 -2.21
C HIS A 37 9.82 -1.36 -0.96
N GLN A 38 8.52 -1.14 -0.95
CA GLN A 38 7.67 -1.52 0.19
C GLN A 38 7.45 -3.03 0.22
N LYS A 39 7.57 -3.60 1.41
CA LYS A 39 7.52 -5.03 1.67
C LYS A 39 6.15 -5.42 2.18
N ILE A 40 5.55 -6.43 1.59
CA ILE A 40 4.28 -6.99 2.05
C ILE A 40 4.46 -8.47 2.33
N LEU A 41 3.98 -8.91 3.48
CA LEU A 41 3.85 -10.32 3.81
C LEU A 41 2.41 -10.77 3.56
N ILE A 42 2.24 -11.84 2.81
CA ILE A 42 0.95 -12.50 2.57
C ILE A 42 0.94 -13.84 3.29
N VAL A 43 -0.07 -14.04 4.13
CA VAL A 43 -0.28 -15.26 4.91
C VAL A 43 -1.60 -15.89 4.46
N GLU A 44 -1.52 -16.95 3.69
CA GLU A 44 -2.67 -17.61 3.08
C GLU A 44 -2.38 -19.10 2.90
N ASP A 45 -3.22 -19.99 3.43
CA ASP A 45 -3.02 -21.44 3.34
C ASP A 45 -3.45 -22.00 1.98
N ASN A 46 -4.35 -21.35 1.27
CA ASN A 46 -4.73 -21.74 -0.09
C ASN A 46 -3.65 -21.35 -1.10
N ASP A 47 -3.03 -22.36 -1.71
CA ASP A 47 -1.92 -22.17 -2.65
C ASP A 47 -2.27 -21.34 -3.87
N GLU A 48 -3.48 -21.55 -4.43
CA GLU A 48 -3.92 -20.83 -5.63
C GLU A 48 -4.14 -19.33 -5.32
N LEU A 49 -4.82 -19.03 -4.23
CA LEU A 49 -5.05 -17.65 -3.81
C LEU A 49 -3.75 -16.96 -3.41
N ARG A 50 -2.88 -17.65 -2.68
CA ARG A 50 -1.58 -17.15 -2.28
C ARG A 50 -0.73 -16.76 -3.49
N GLU A 51 -0.66 -17.64 -4.49
CA GLU A 51 0.10 -17.40 -5.73
C GLU A 51 -0.54 -16.29 -6.58
N TYR A 52 -1.86 -16.24 -6.66
CA TYR A 52 -2.58 -15.15 -7.33
C TYR A 52 -2.26 -13.79 -6.72
N LEU A 53 -2.34 -13.68 -5.40
CA LEU A 53 -2.01 -12.45 -4.68
C LEU A 53 -0.54 -12.07 -4.86
N ARG A 54 0.36 -13.04 -4.74
CA ARG A 54 1.79 -12.83 -4.94
C ARG A 54 2.07 -12.23 -6.32
N ARG A 55 1.59 -12.84 -7.38
CA ARG A 55 1.78 -12.34 -8.75
C ARG A 55 1.23 -10.94 -8.94
N THR A 56 -0.01 -10.73 -8.52
CA THR A 56 -0.72 -9.48 -8.78
C THR A 56 -0.11 -8.31 -8.02
N LEU A 57 0.39 -8.53 -6.81
CA LEU A 57 0.97 -7.48 -5.98
C LEU A 57 2.47 -7.28 -6.22
N SER A 58 3.18 -8.27 -6.76
CA SER A 58 4.61 -8.16 -7.09
C SER A 58 4.93 -7.11 -8.16
N GLU A 59 3.94 -6.65 -8.90
CA GLU A 59 4.12 -5.55 -9.86
C GLU A 59 4.48 -4.23 -9.17
N GLN A 60 4.07 -4.04 -7.91
CA GLN A 60 4.22 -2.79 -7.19
C GLN A 60 4.98 -2.92 -5.87
N TYR A 61 5.07 -4.12 -5.30
CA TYR A 61 5.60 -4.36 -3.96
C TYR A 61 6.58 -5.54 -3.94
N ASN A 62 7.46 -5.53 -2.95
CA ASN A 62 8.25 -6.72 -2.62
C ASN A 62 7.39 -7.66 -1.80
N ILE A 63 7.07 -8.82 -2.34
CA ILE A 63 6.15 -9.78 -1.73
C ILE A 63 6.89 -10.97 -1.16
N GLN A 64 6.65 -11.26 0.10
CA GLN A 64 6.95 -12.53 0.73
C GLN A 64 5.65 -13.23 1.11
N VAL A 65 5.63 -14.54 1.04
CA VAL A 65 4.44 -15.36 1.30
C VAL A 65 4.74 -16.47 2.29
N CYS A 66 3.74 -16.87 3.06
CA CYS A 66 3.76 -18.07 3.88
C CYS A 66 2.36 -18.67 4.00
N SER A 67 2.25 -19.87 4.55
CA SER A 67 1.03 -20.66 4.55
C SER A 67 0.26 -20.65 5.87
N ASN A 68 0.85 -20.16 6.95
CA ASN A 68 0.21 -20.15 8.27
C ASN A 68 0.77 -19.03 9.18
N GLY A 69 0.03 -18.73 10.23
CA GLY A 69 0.38 -17.66 11.16
C GLY A 69 1.66 -17.92 11.96
N LYS A 70 2.02 -19.17 12.19
CA LYS A 70 3.22 -19.52 12.95
C LYS A 70 4.49 -19.23 12.16
N GLU A 71 4.53 -19.56 10.86
CA GLU A 71 5.60 -19.14 9.96
C GLU A 71 5.66 -17.61 9.86
N ALA A 72 4.49 -16.96 9.78
CA ALA A 72 4.40 -15.52 9.68
C ALA A 72 5.08 -14.80 10.85
N LEU A 73 4.95 -15.28 12.07
CA LEU A 73 5.62 -14.69 13.25
C LEU A 73 7.16 -14.67 13.12
N THR A 74 7.73 -15.72 12.57
CA THR A 74 9.18 -15.79 12.32
C THR A 74 9.57 -14.82 11.21
N ILE A 75 8.82 -14.86 10.10
CA ILE A 75 9.10 -14.03 8.93
C ILE A 75 8.96 -12.54 9.26
N VAL A 76 7.93 -12.14 10.01
CA VAL A 76 7.74 -10.72 10.38
C VAL A 76 8.94 -10.15 11.09
N LYS A 77 9.54 -10.90 12.00
CA LYS A 77 10.71 -10.45 12.78
C LYS A 77 11.97 -10.27 11.93
N GLU A 78 12.16 -11.12 10.94
CA GLU A 78 13.32 -11.08 10.06
C GLU A 78 13.12 -10.13 8.87
N TYR A 79 11.96 -10.21 8.24
CA TYR A 79 11.65 -9.46 7.03
C TYR A 79 11.22 -8.03 7.30
N MET A 80 10.60 -7.78 8.46
CA MET A 80 10.05 -6.47 8.85
C MET A 80 9.19 -5.85 7.73
N PRO A 81 8.03 -6.45 7.40
CA PRO A 81 7.19 -5.96 6.33
C PRO A 81 6.57 -4.61 6.69
N ASN A 82 6.23 -3.83 5.67
CA ASN A 82 5.50 -2.58 5.82
C ASN A 82 3.98 -2.80 5.98
N LEU A 83 3.48 -3.97 5.60
CA LEU A 83 2.08 -4.37 5.70
C LEU A 83 1.97 -5.90 5.69
N VAL A 84 1.00 -6.43 6.43
CA VAL A 84 0.65 -7.85 6.45
C VAL A 84 -0.77 -8.04 5.92
N ILE A 85 -0.95 -9.00 5.03
CA ILE A 85 -2.27 -9.48 4.57
C ILE A 85 -2.39 -10.91 5.05
N SER A 86 -3.41 -11.23 5.83
CA SER A 86 -3.59 -12.59 6.36
C SER A 86 -5.03 -13.07 6.21
N ASP A 87 -5.19 -14.31 5.78
CA ASP A 87 -6.46 -15.03 5.98
C ASP A 87 -6.69 -15.24 7.48
N ILE A 88 -7.94 -15.27 7.91
CA ILE A 88 -8.32 -15.57 9.29
C ILE A 88 -8.28 -17.08 9.55
N MET A 89 -8.85 -17.85 8.64
CA MET A 89 -9.04 -19.30 8.83
C MET A 89 -7.87 -20.09 8.25
N MET A 90 -6.86 -20.32 9.07
CA MET A 90 -5.67 -21.10 8.69
C MET A 90 -5.37 -22.17 9.74
N PRO A 91 -4.68 -23.27 9.35
CA PRO A 91 -4.20 -24.27 10.30
C PRO A 91 -3.11 -23.68 11.23
N GLU A 92 -2.85 -24.36 12.32
CA GLU A 92 -1.84 -24.06 13.35
C GLU A 92 -2.05 -22.76 14.12
N MET A 93 -2.18 -21.62 13.44
CA MET A 93 -2.44 -20.32 14.02
C MET A 93 -3.36 -19.51 13.10
N ARG A 94 -4.45 -19.05 13.64
CA ARG A 94 -5.43 -18.21 12.95
C ARG A 94 -4.86 -16.80 12.68
N GLY A 95 -5.39 -16.14 11.63
CA GLY A 95 -4.96 -14.79 11.27
C GLY A 95 -5.32 -13.72 12.30
N ASP A 96 -6.46 -13.86 12.99
CA ASP A 96 -6.86 -12.98 14.09
C ASP A 96 -5.96 -13.14 15.33
N GLU A 97 -5.52 -14.35 15.63
CA GLU A 97 -4.54 -14.63 16.67
C GLU A 97 -3.17 -14.03 16.32
N LEU A 98 -2.71 -14.25 15.08
CA LEU A 98 -1.49 -13.61 14.55
C LEU A 98 -1.55 -12.10 14.70
N CYS A 99 -2.67 -11.49 14.28
CA CYS A 99 -2.89 -10.05 14.38
C CYS A 99 -2.80 -9.57 15.83
N HIS A 100 -3.45 -10.26 16.75
CA HIS A 100 -3.40 -9.94 18.18
C HIS A 100 -1.97 -9.95 18.72
N ILE A 101 -1.19 -10.97 18.38
CA ILE A 101 0.22 -11.07 18.80
C ILE A 101 1.03 -9.90 18.24
N LEU A 102 0.94 -9.63 16.94
CA LEU A 102 1.69 -8.56 16.30
C LEU A 102 1.31 -7.17 16.83
N LYS A 103 0.04 -6.93 17.14
CA LYS A 103 -0.43 -5.65 17.66
C LYS A 103 -0.06 -5.39 19.12
N ASN A 104 0.22 -6.43 19.87
CA ASN A 104 0.66 -6.32 21.26
C ASN A 104 2.18 -6.33 21.45
N ASP A 105 2.94 -6.58 20.39
CA ASP A 105 4.39 -6.49 20.40
C ASP A 105 4.83 -5.09 19.96
N ILE A 106 5.63 -4.41 20.77
CA ILE A 106 6.08 -3.04 20.52
C ILE A 106 6.87 -2.90 19.21
N GLU A 107 7.57 -3.95 18.80
CA GLU A 107 8.37 -3.93 17.57
C GLU A 107 7.52 -4.03 16.31
N THR A 108 6.35 -4.67 16.40
CA THR A 108 5.49 -4.96 15.25
C THR A 108 4.12 -4.29 15.28
N SER A 109 3.73 -3.70 16.43
CA SER A 109 2.42 -3.05 16.61
C SER A 109 2.10 -1.96 15.60
N HIS A 110 3.14 -1.36 15.04
CA HIS A 110 3.02 -0.31 14.03
C HIS A 110 2.71 -0.84 12.62
N ILE A 111 2.87 -2.13 12.36
CA ILE A 111 2.65 -2.73 11.04
C ILE A 111 1.16 -2.81 10.77
N PRO A 112 0.62 -2.19 9.71
CA PRO A 112 -0.77 -2.33 9.33
C PRO A 112 -1.08 -3.77 8.90
N ILE A 113 -2.25 -4.27 9.32
CA ILE A 113 -2.70 -5.63 9.06
C ILE A 113 -4.07 -5.60 8.40
N ILE A 114 -4.18 -6.26 7.25
CA ILE A 114 -5.44 -6.53 6.56
C ILE A 114 -5.81 -8.00 6.82
N LEU A 115 -6.99 -8.25 7.36
CA LEU A 115 -7.53 -9.59 7.50
C LEU A 115 -8.50 -9.91 6.36
N LEU A 116 -8.28 -11.04 5.68
CA LEU A 116 -9.19 -11.59 4.69
C LEU A 116 -10.12 -12.57 5.40
N THR A 117 -11.43 -12.40 5.26
CA THR A 117 -12.42 -13.22 5.95
C THR A 117 -13.48 -13.75 5.03
N ALA A 118 -13.81 -15.03 5.15
CA ALA A 118 -15.02 -15.60 4.59
C ALA A 118 -16.16 -15.32 5.55
N LEU A 119 -16.96 -14.29 5.27
CA LEU A 119 -18.10 -13.91 6.10
C LEU A 119 -19.14 -15.02 6.15
N ASN A 120 -19.45 -15.49 7.33
CA ASN A 120 -20.68 -16.27 7.53
C ASN A 120 -21.36 -16.12 8.88
N THR A 121 -20.80 -15.40 9.85
CA THR A 121 -21.51 -15.16 11.12
C THR A 121 -21.06 -13.85 11.78
N ASP A 122 -22.01 -13.18 12.43
CA ASP A 122 -21.77 -11.98 13.25
C ASP A 122 -20.66 -12.17 14.30
N LYS A 123 -20.50 -13.40 14.77
CA LYS A 123 -19.46 -13.77 15.75
C LYS A 123 -18.05 -13.60 15.17
N ASN A 124 -17.82 -14.00 13.92
CA ASN A 124 -16.52 -13.86 13.27
C ASN A 124 -16.14 -12.40 13.01
N ILE A 125 -17.12 -11.55 12.76
CA ILE A 125 -16.91 -10.10 12.60
C ILE A 125 -16.48 -9.47 13.93
N ILE A 126 -17.15 -9.84 15.02
CA ILE A 126 -16.84 -9.30 16.35
C ILE A 126 -15.45 -9.75 16.83
N GLU A 127 -15.12 -11.02 16.68
CA GLU A 127 -13.80 -11.56 17.02
C GLU A 127 -12.70 -10.89 16.18
N GLY A 128 -12.96 -10.69 14.89
CA GLY A 128 -12.07 -9.97 14.01
C GLY A 128 -11.85 -8.52 14.45
N LEU A 129 -12.90 -7.76 14.73
CA LEU A 129 -12.81 -6.37 15.21
C LEU A 129 -12.02 -6.25 16.53
N GLN A 130 -12.04 -7.29 17.36
CA GLN A 130 -11.29 -7.32 18.62
C GLN A 130 -9.81 -7.66 18.44
N SER A 131 -9.40 -8.19 17.29
CA SER A 131 -8.00 -8.53 17.02
C SER A 131 -7.08 -7.32 16.83
N GLY A 132 -7.65 -6.14 16.56
CA GLY A 132 -6.92 -4.90 16.33
C GLY A 132 -6.41 -4.74 14.90
N ALA A 133 -6.92 -5.50 13.93
CA ALA A 133 -6.58 -5.32 12.52
C ALA A 133 -6.98 -3.92 12.03
N ASP A 134 -6.21 -3.41 11.08
CA ASP A 134 -6.47 -2.08 10.51
C ASP A 134 -7.60 -2.12 9.49
N GLU A 135 -7.76 -3.23 8.77
CA GLU A 135 -8.83 -3.44 7.80
C GLU A 135 -9.27 -4.91 7.71
N TYR A 136 -10.53 -5.08 7.32
CA TYR A 136 -11.17 -6.37 7.04
C TYR A 136 -11.68 -6.38 5.62
N ILE A 137 -11.34 -7.41 4.87
CA ILE A 137 -11.83 -7.59 3.50
C ILE A 137 -12.51 -8.96 3.40
N VAL A 138 -13.76 -8.94 2.96
CA VAL A 138 -14.58 -10.15 2.83
C VAL A 138 -14.25 -10.87 1.54
N LYS A 139 -14.08 -12.19 1.62
CA LYS A 139 -13.96 -13.08 0.46
C LYS A 139 -15.36 -13.46 -0.08
N PRO A 140 -15.59 -13.49 -1.39
CA PRO A 140 -14.67 -13.11 -2.46
C PRO A 140 -14.51 -11.58 -2.55
N PHE A 141 -13.30 -11.10 -2.81
CA PHE A 141 -13.00 -9.67 -2.86
C PHE A 141 -12.61 -9.20 -4.27
N ASN A 142 -12.78 -7.92 -4.50
CA ASN A 142 -12.27 -7.25 -5.70
C ASN A 142 -10.81 -6.86 -5.49
N ILE A 143 -9.93 -7.27 -6.39
CA ILE A 143 -8.49 -6.98 -6.30
C ILE A 143 -8.19 -5.47 -6.33
N GLY A 144 -9.00 -4.69 -7.04
CA GLY A 144 -8.88 -3.22 -7.06
C GLY A 144 -9.13 -2.60 -5.69
N ILE A 145 -10.10 -3.12 -4.93
CA ILE A 145 -10.38 -2.69 -3.55
C ILE A 145 -9.21 -3.05 -2.64
N LEU A 146 -8.67 -4.26 -2.76
CA LEU A 146 -7.50 -4.68 -1.99
C LEU A 146 -6.29 -3.78 -2.29
N LYS A 147 -5.98 -3.52 -3.55
CA LYS A 147 -4.89 -2.61 -3.96
C LYS A 147 -5.07 -1.20 -3.40
N ALA A 148 -6.29 -0.65 -3.46
CA ALA A 148 -6.59 0.68 -2.92
C ALA A 148 -6.43 0.72 -1.39
N THR A 149 -6.89 -0.32 -0.69
CA THR A 149 -6.74 -0.45 0.77
C THR A 149 -5.26 -0.52 1.18
N ILE A 150 -4.47 -1.32 0.49
CA ILE A 150 -3.01 -1.40 0.70
C ILE A 150 -2.36 -0.02 0.54
N SER A 151 -2.63 0.63 -0.58
CA SER A 151 -2.08 1.95 -0.89
C SER A 151 -2.44 2.99 0.18
N ASN A 152 -3.68 3.03 0.63
CA ASN A 152 -4.14 3.94 1.67
C ASN A 152 -3.47 3.68 3.02
N LEU A 153 -3.36 2.43 3.45
CA LEU A 153 -2.71 2.09 4.72
C LEU A 153 -1.22 2.44 4.71
N LEU A 154 -0.52 2.16 3.61
CA LEU A 154 0.89 2.50 3.46
C LEU A 154 1.11 4.01 3.41
N ALA A 155 0.26 4.76 2.72
CA ALA A 155 0.33 6.22 2.66
C ALA A 155 0.06 6.86 4.03
N ASN A 156 -0.94 6.41 4.77
CA ASN A 156 -1.25 6.89 6.11
C ASN A 156 -0.09 6.63 7.08
N ARG A 157 0.57 5.50 6.95
CA ARG A 157 1.76 5.16 7.75
C ARG A 157 2.93 6.11 7.47
N ALA A 158 3.19 6.39 6.20
CA ALA A 158 4.24 7.31 5.78
C ALA A 158 3.98 8.73 6.31
N LEU A 159 2.74 9.22 6.25
CA LEU A 159 2.34 10.53 6.78
C LEU A 159 2.54 10.62 8.30
N LEU A 160 2.14 9.60 9.06
CA LEU A 160 2.33 9.56 10.50
C LEU A 160 3.81 9.58 10.87
N ARG A 161 4.63 8.76 10.21
CA ARG A 161 6.08 8.72 10.45
C ARG A 161 6.73 10.07 10.18
N ASN A 162 6.40 10.73 9.09
CA ASN A 162 6.95 12.03 8.74
C ASN A 162 6.53 13.11 9.75
N LYS A 163 5.28 13.06 10.21
CA LYS A 163 4.78 14.01 11.22
C LYS A 163 5.48 13.87 12.57
N TYR A 164 5.77 12.63 12.99
CA TYR A 164 6.47 12.39 14.25
C TYR A 164 8.00 12.56 14.16
N ALA A 165 8.59 12.37 13.00
CA ALA A 165 10.02 12.57 12.79
C ALA A 165 10.42 14.05 12.76
N SER A 166 9.45 14.97 12.56
CA SER A 166 9.68 16.42 12.56
C SER A 166 9.43 17.07 13.93
N LEU A 167 9.12 16.31 14.94
CA LEU A 167 9.02 16.73 16.34
C LEU A 167 10.34 16.48 17.09
#